data_1a3ea847cd58cd4538d6f4eb188264b2
#
_entry.id   1a3ea847cd58cd4538d6f4eb188264b2
#
_cell.length_a   1.000
_cell.length_b   1.000
_cell.length_c   1.000
_cell.angle_alpha   90.00
_cell.angle_beta   90.00
_cell.angle_gamma   90.00
#
_symmetry.space_group_name_H-M   'P 1'
#
loop_
_entity.id
_entity.type
_entity.pdbx_description
1 polymer ?
#
loop_
_entity_poly.entity_id
_entity_poly.type
_entity_poly.pdbx_seq_one_letter_code
_entity_poly.pdbx_strand_id
1 'polypeptide(L)'
;SHYGLANKLLLEKGYRENVPIVRGYCYEKDDQQGFKVFTYRKGREWQELEHIVSPNNLPNGHFDDGVFDIIVSGIVLEETKSILMNQKVSESIISYERSKLGSLEKDQRILVTGSGALGVFVGLGLAYSGFLDGTFLDPDVAETTNLNRQVLFYDAVGDSKAETLARRLSRFFNINAKAQIGYFKRDTDISSYNVIFDCVDNFETRIVISEKCKEHNKIIISGGTNVDAGQALCYDPAADERTPAELLGLYDIVDKRTIDAPERVRASCKYRPDPSVIMTNQIIAGFMVDSYRMLLAGQIPKNFFYDSKRGGKM
;
A
#
# COMPACT_ATOMS: atom_id res chain seq x y z
N SER A 1 -20.64 -0.51 5.15
CA SER A 1 -21.91 -1.18 4.81
C SER A 1 -22.34 -0.76 3.41
N HIS A 2 -22.72 -1.73 2.57
CA HIS A 2 -23.25 -1.52 1.22
C HIS A 2 -24.74 -1.09 1.22
N TYR A 3 -25.39 -1.19 2.36
CA TYR A 3 -26.81 -0.84 2.51
C TYR A 3 -26.97 0.64 2.92
N GLY A 4 -27.52 1.47 2.04
CA GLY A 4 -27.75 2.89 2.30
C GLY A 4 -28.63 3.16 3.51
N LEU A 5 -29.63 2.30 3.77
CA LEU A 5 -30.44 2.40 4.97
C LEU A 5 -29.62 2.21 6.24
N ALA A 6 -28.72 1.21 6.27
CA ALA A 6 -27.86 0.99 7.43
C ALA A 6 -26.91 2.17 7.65
N ASN A 7 -26.36 2.73 6.57
CA ASN A 7 -25.51 3.93 6.66
C ASN A 7 -26.25 5.15 7.19
N LYS A 8 -27.49 5.38 6.72
CA LYS A 8 -28.37 6.44 7.23
C LYS A 8 -28.65 6.26 8.72
N LEU A 9 -29.02 5.06 9.14
CA LEU A 9 -29.29 4.76 10.55
C LEU A 9 -28.05 4.95 11.44
N LEU A 10 -26.87 4.57 10.96
CA LEU A 10 -25.61 4.80 11.67
C LEU A 10 -25.31 6.29 11.85
N LEU A 11 -25.49 7.11 10.79
CA LEU A 11 -25.27 8.55 10.86
C LEU A 11 -26.30 9.24 11.77
N GLU A 12 -27.58 8.86 11.69
CA GLU A 12 -28.61 9.36 12.60
C GLU A 12 -28.30 9.00 14.05
N LYS A 13 -27.84 7.78 14.29
CA LYS A 13 -27.45 7.33 15.63
C LYS A 13 -26.23 8.12 16.14
N GLY A 14 -25.19 8.26 15.33
CA GLY A 14 -24.01 9.07 15.64
C GLY A 14 -24.35 10.52 15.95
N TYR A 15 -25.28 11.12 15.19
CA TYR A 15 -25.78 12.48 15.45
C TYR A 15 -26.47 12.57 16.81
N ARG A 16 -27.41 11.65 17.10
CA ARG A 16 -28.17 11.65 18.38
C ARG A 16 -27.26 11.44 19.58
N GLU A 17 -26.36 10.47 19.50
CA GLU A 17 -25.47 10.08 20.60
C GLU A 17 -24.18 10.92 20.67
N ASN A 18 -23.98 11.85 19.73
CA ASN A 18 -22.75 12.63 19.58
C ASN A 18 -21.50 11.76 19.44
N VAL A 19 -21.60 10.67 18.68
CA VAL A 19 -20.49 9.76 18.38
C VAL A 19 -19.96 10.05 16.97
N PRO A 20 -18.66 10.31 16.80
CA PRO A 20 -18.06 10.45 15.49
C PRO A 20 -18.16 9.17 14.67
N ILE A 21 -18.34 9.29 13.36
CA ILE A 21 -18.40 8.16 12.44
C ILE A 21 -17.38 8.36 11.33
N VAL A 22 -16.51 7.39 11.14
CA VAL A 22 -15.63 7.31 9.97
C VAL A 22 -16.20 6.27 9.01
N ARG A 23 -16.38 6.67 7.76
CA ARG A 23 -16.90 5.78 6.74
C ARG A 23 -16.08 5.84 5.46
N GLY A 24 -15.74 4.64 4.96
CA GLY A 24 -15.17 4.47 3.63
C GLY A 24 -16.04 3.55 2.78
N TYR A 25 -16.00 3.75 1.47
CA TYR A 25 -16.64 2.88 0.49
C TYR A 25 -15.97 2.99 -0.87
N CYS A 26 -16.00 1.89 -1.62
CA CYS A 26 -15.58 1.82 -3.01
C CYS A 26 -16.81 1.96 -3.93
N TYR A 27 -16.60 2.49 -5.13
CA TYR A 27 -17.66 2.65 -6.12
C TYR A 27 -17.13 2.46 -7.54
N GLU A 28 -18.04 2.01 -8.40
CA GLU A 28 -17.89 2.06 -9.85
C GLU A 28 -19.07 2.85 -10.41
N LYS A 29 -18.80 3.84 -11.22
CA LYS A 29 -19.81 4.66 -11.88
C LYS A 29 -19.33 5.03 -13.28
N ASP A 30 -20.14 4.73 -14.28
CA ASP A 30 -19.81 4.94 -15.68
C ASP A 30 -18.48 4.24 -16.05
N ASP A 31 -17.48 5.01 -16.49
CA ASP A 31 -16.14 4.52 -16.82
C ASP A 31 -15.11 4.80 -15.71
N GLN A 32 -15.58 5.04 -14.49
CA GLN A 32 -14.74 5.39 -13.36
C GLN A 32 -14.87 4.42 -12.21
N GLN A 33 -13.74 4.15 -11.54
CA GLN A 33 -13.66 3.37 -10.31
C GLN A 33 -12.91 4.19 -9.27
N GLY A 34 -13.38 4.13 -8.04
CA GLY A 34 -12.75 4.90 -6.99
C GLY A 34 -13.26 4.56 -5.59
N PHE A 35 -12.81 5.34 -4.64
CA PHE A 35 -13.28 5.26 -3.27
C PHE A 35 -13.45 6.65 -2.66
N LYS A 36 -14.24 6.70 -1.59
CA LYS A 36 -14.41 7.89 -0.75
C LYS A 36 -14.36 7.50 0.72
N VAL A 37 -13.69 8.34 1.52
CA VAL A 37 -13.67 8.23 2.98
C VAL A 37 -14.02 9.59 3.57
N PHE A 38 -14.85 9.61 4.59
CA PHE A 38 -15.21 10.82 5.30
C PHE A 38 -15.40 10.57 6.80
N THR A 39 -15.14 11.61 7.58
CA THR A 39 -15.34 11.63 9.02
C THR A 39 -16.49 12.55 9.37
N TYR A 40 -17.58 11.99 9.88
CA TYR A 40 -18.74 12.74 10.38
C TYR A 40 -18.53 13.10 11.86
N ARG A 41 -18.80 14.35 12.19
CA ARG A 41 -18.92 14.86 13.56
C ARG A 41 -20.14 15.78 13.66
N LYS A 42 -20.86 15.71 14.79
CA LYS A 42 -21.96 16.64 15.06
C LYS A 42 -21.49 18.10 14.97
N GLY A 43 -22.23 18.92 14.24
CA GLY A 43 -21.87 20.32 13.95
C GLY A 43 -20.96 20.49 12.73
N ARG A 44 -20.65 19.41 12.02
CA ARG A 44 -19.97 19.39 10.73
C ARG A 44 -20.76 18.56 9.75
N GLU A 45 -21.99 18.98 9.49
CA GLU A 45 -22.83 18.39 8.45
C GLU A 45 -22.40 18.96 7.11
N TRP A 46 -21.97 18.10 6.20
CA TRP A 46 -21.66 18.48 4.83
C TRP A 46 -22.88 18.24 3.95
N GLN A 47 -23.24 19.17 3.07
CA GLN A 47 -24.33 18.98 2.10
C GLN A 47 -24.12 17.71 1.27
N GLU A 48 -22.88 17.35 1.00
CA GLU A 48 -22.52 16.13 0.27
C GLU A 48 -22.92 14.85 1.02
N LEU A 49 -23.05 14.87 2.35
CA LEU A 49 -23.50 13.71 3.13
C LEU A 49 -24.93 13.31 2.80
N GLU A 50 -25.82 14.25 2.50
CA GLU A 50 -27.18 13.94 2.10
C GLU A 50 -27.19 13.13 0.80
N HIS A 51 -26.32 13.45 -0.14
CA HIS A 51 -26.17 12.70 -1.39
C HIS A 51 -25.57 11.31 -1.19
N ILE A 52 -24.64 11.17 -0.24
CA ILE A 52 -23.95 9.90 0.04
C ILE A 52 -24.84 8.93 0.83
N VAL A 53 -25.73 9.44 1.67
CA VAL A 53 -26.61 8.63 2.54
C VAL A 53 -28.07 8.58 2.07
N SER A 54 -28.42 9.32 1.03
CA SER A 54 -29.76 9.26 0.46
C SER A 54 -30.03 7.88 -0.13
N PRO A 55 -31.15 7.22 0.24
CA PRO A 55 -31.53 5.94 -0.35
C PRO A 55 -31.67 5.98 -1.88
N ASN A 56 -31.94 7.16 -2.44
CA ASN A 56 -32.12 7.35 -3.86
C ASN A 56 -30.81 7.48 -4.65
N ASN A 57 -29.68 7.68 -3.97
CA ASN A 57 -28.35 7.88 -4.56
C ASN A 57 -27.39 6.72 -4.27
N LEU A 58 -27.93 5.59 -3.84
CA LEU A 58 -27.11 4.39 -3.67
C LEU A 58 -26.66 3.90 -5.04
N PRO A 59 -25.37 3.61 -5.23
CA PRO A 59 -24.92 2.96 -6.44
C PRO A 59 -25.71 1.67 -6.62
N ASN A 60 -26.30 1.49 -7.80
CA ASN A 60 -26.98 0.28 -8.20
C ASN A 60 -25.92 -0.79 -8.48
N GLY A 61 -25.42 -1.43 -7.47
CA GLY A 61 -24.44 -2.49 -7.61
C GLY A 61 -23.42 -2.48 -6.48
N HIS A 62 -22.90 -3.65 -6.23
CA HIS A 62 -21.82 -3.87 -5.31
C HIS A 62 -20.52 -3.84 -6.11
N PHE A 63 -19.67 -2.88 -5.83
CA PHE A 63 -18.32 -2.83 -6.38
C PHE A 63 -17.34 -3.24 -5.29
N ASP A 64 -16.74 -4.41 -5.48
CA ASP A 64 -15.69 -4.95 -4.64
C ASP A 64 -14.34 -4.82 -5.34
N ASP A 65 -13.42 -4.13 -4.71
CA ASP A 65 -12.03 -4.07 -5.12
C ASP A 65 -11.13 -4.21 -3.89
N GLY A 66 -10.56 -5.41 -3.71
CA GLY A 66 -9.72 -5.71 -2.55
C GLY A 66 -8.50 -4.80 -2.41
N VAL A 67 -8.02 -4.19 -3.50
CA VAL A 67 -6.92 -3.22 -3.46
C VAL A 67 -7.43 -1.88 -2.91
N PHE A 68 -8.59 -1.41 -3.37
CA PHE A 68 -9.21 -0.22 -2.80
C PHE A 68 -9.61 -0.44 -1.33
N ASP A 69 -10.08 -1.63 -0.98
CA ASP A 69 -10.41 -1.95 0.41
C ASP A 69 -9.19 -1.88 1.33
N ILE A 70 -8.01 -2.28 0.87
CA ILE A 70 -6.75 -2.09 1.60
C ILE A 70 -6.48 -0.60 1.84
N ILE A 71 -6.61 0.26 0.83
CA ILE A 71 -6.39 1.70 0.95
C ILE A 71 -7.42 2.32 1.89
N VAL A 72 -8.70 2.06 1.63
CA VAL A 72 -9.83 2.62 2.40
C VAL A 72 -9.74 2.24 3.86
N SER A 73 -9.42 0.98 4.17
CA SER A 73 -9.28 0.54 5.57
C SER A 73 -8.12 1.25 6.28
N GLY A 74 -7.01 1.49 5.58
CA GLY A 74 -5.89 2.26 6.11
C GLY A 74 -6.30 3.71 6.45
N ILE A 75 -7.03 4.38 5.56
CA ILE A 75 -7.51 5.75 5.78
C ILE A 75 -8.55 5.79 6.92
N VAL A 76 -9.49 4.84 6.96
CA VAL A 76 -10.48 4.73 8.05
C VAL A 76 -9.81 4.55 9.40
N LEU A 77 -8.78 3.71 9.47
CA LEU A 77 -8.00 3.51 10.70
C LEU A 77 -7.25 4.78 11.11
N GLU A 78 -6.66 5.52 10.17
CA GLU A 78 -5.95 6.77 10.44
C GLU A 78 -6.89 7.84 10.99
N GLU A 79 -8.05 8.05 10.36
CA GLU A 79 -9.08 8.98 10.84
C GLU A 79 -9.61 8.56 12.22
N THR A 80 -9.82 7.25 12.44
CA THR A 80 -10.26 6.72 13.74
C THR A 80 -9.21 6.97 14.82
N LYS A 81 -7.93 6.72 14.53
CA LYS A 81 -6.82 7.04 15.43
C LYS A 81 -6.81 8.53 15.79
N SER A 82 -6.98 9.41 14.80
CA SER A 82 -7.00 10.85 15.01
C SER A 82 -8.14 11.29 15.91
N ILE A 83 -9.33 10.67 15.81
CA ILE A 83 -10.45 10.89 16.72
C ILE A 83 -10.08 10.49 18.16
N LEU A 84 -9.59 9.27 18.34
CA LEU A 84 -9.27 8.69 19.65
C LEU A 84 -8.15 9.46 20.36
N MET A 85 -7.20 10.01 19.60
CA MET A 85 -6.09 10.79 20.10
C MET A 85 -6.38 12.31 20.20
N ASN A 86 -7.60 12.72 19.93
CA ASN A 86 -7.99 14.13 19.92
C ASN A 86 -7.19 15.00 18.93
N GLN A 87 -6.76 14.39 17.83
CA GLN A 87 -6.04 15.06 16.75
C GLN A 87 -7.00 15.60 15.69
N LYS A 88 -6.46 16.40 14.78
CA LYS A 88 -7.25 16.93 13.65
C LYS A 88 -7.60 15.79 12.69
N VAL A 89 -8.88 15.68 12.34
CA VAL A 89 -9.38 14.79 11.29
C VAL A 89 -9.55 15.57 9.99
N SER A 90 -9.69 14.85 8.89
CA SER A 90 -9.97 15.47 7.59
C SER A 90 -11.27 16.30 7.62
N GLU A 91 -11.20 17.49 7.06
CA GLU A 91 -12.34 18.41 6.94
C GLU A 91 -13.09 18.27 5.62
N SER A 92 -12.57 17.45 4.73
CA SER A 92 -13.13 17.15 3.41
C SER A 92 -13.24 15.66 3.19
N ILE A 93 -14.02 15.28 2.18
CA ILE A 93 -14.04 13.90 1.70
C ILE A 93 -12.67 13.58 1.12
N ILE A 94 -12.05 12.53 1.61
CA ILE A 94 -10.84 11.94 1.02
C ILE A 94 -11.33 11.04 -0.12
N SER A 95 -10.92 11.32 -1.34
CA SER A 95 -11.37 10.58 -2.51
C SER A 95 -10.24 10.30 -3.48
N TYR A 96 -10.32 9.15 -4.13
CA TYR A 96 -9.48 8.77 -5.24
C TYR A 96 -10.35 8.20 -6.36
N GLU A 97 -9.99 8.50 -7.59
CA GLU A 97 -10.72 8.05 -8.76
C GLU A 97 -9.77 7.83 -9.93
N ARG A 98 -9.99 6.77 -10.69
CA ARG A 98 -9.30 6.46 -11.95
C ARG A 98 -10.28 5.87 -12.97
N SER A 99 -9.86 5.82 -14.22
CA SER A 99 -10.62 5.11 -15.24
C SER A 99 -10.73 3.62 -14.90
N LYS A 100 -11.83 3.02 -15.29
CA LYS A 100 -12.07 1.58 -15.14
C LYS A 100 -10.93 0.78 -15.75
N LEU A 101 -10.43 -0.20 -15.02
CA LEU A 101 -9.44 -1.13 -15.55
C LEU A 101 -10.12 -2.16 -16.46
N GLY A 102 -9.55 -2.38 -17.62
CA GLY A 102 -9.90 -3.48 -18.50
C GLY A 102 -9.41 -4.83 -17.97
N SER A 103 -9.40 -5.82 -18.84
CA SER A 103 -8.80 -7.13 -18.52
C SER A 103 -7.30 -6.97 -18.31
N LEU A 104 -6.80 -7.48 -17.19
CA LEU A 104 -5.38 -7.43 -16.84
C LEU A 104 -4.67 -8.72 -17.27
N GLU A 105 -3.46 -8.58 -17.83
CA GLU A 105 -2.54 -9.70 -18.03
C GLU A 105 -2.10 -10.24 -16.66
N LYS A 106 -2.52 -11.47 -16.33
CA LYS A 106 -2.29 -12.07 -15.00
C LYS A 106 -1.03 -12.95 -14.94
N ASP A 107 -0.50 -13.36 -16.09
CA ASP A 107 0.72 -14.16 -16.16
C ASP A 107 1.96 -13.28 -15.98
N GLN A 108 2.11 -12.76 -14.77
CA GLN A 108 3.19 -11.88 -14.38
C GLN A 108 4.07 -12.55 -13.33
N ARG A 109 5.37 -12.58 -13.54
CA ARG A 109 6.35 -13.02 -12.52
C ARG A 109 6.81 -11.81 -11.74
N ILE A 110 6.47 -11.79 -10.46
CA ILE A 110 6.61 -10.64 -9.58
C ILE A 110 7.64 -10.94 -8.49
N LEU A 111 8.59 -10.03 -8.28
CA LEU A 111 9.46 -10.05 -7.12
C LEU A 111 9.04 -8.94 -6.14
N VAL A 112 8.74 -9.32 -4.91
CA VAL A 112 8.50 -8.39 -3.80
C VAL A 112 9.72 -8.43 -2.88
N THR A 113 10.44 -7.31 -2.82
CA THR A 113 11.63 -7.16 -1.96
C THR A 113 11.24 -6.50 -0.64
N GLY A 114 11.43 -7.21 0.46
CA GLY A 114 10.95 -6.83 1.79
C GLY A 114 9.56 -7.40 2.09
N SER A 115 9.50 -8.33 3.06
CA SER A 115 8.26 -8.96 3.56
C SER A 115 7.81 -8.36 4.90
N GLY A 116 8.16 -7.10 5.14
CA GLY A 116 7.72 -6.33 6.30
C GLY A 116 6.25 -5.88 6.20
N ALA A 117 5.88 -4.83 6.91
CA ALA A 117 4.49 -4.35 6.91
C ALA A 117 4.01 -3.95 5.50
N LEU A 118 4.83 -3.23 4.75
CA LEU A 118 4.51 -2.82 3.38
C LEU A 118 4.36 -4.03 2.46
N GLY A 119 5.34 -4.94 2.47
CA GLY A 119 5.33 -6.15 1.63
C GLY A 119 4.17 -7.10 1.94
N VAL A 120 3.71 -7.19 3.19
CA VAL A 120 2.51 -7.94 3.57
C VAL A 120 1.27 -7.42 2.84
N PHE A 121 1.04 -6.11 2.85
CA PHE A 121 -0.13 -5.53 2.19
C PHE A 121 0.01 -5.50 0.66
N VAL A 122 1.22 -5.35 0.11
CA VAL A 122 1.48 -5.56 -1.32
C VAL A 122 1.12 -6.99 -1.72
N GLY A 123 1.59 -8.00 -0.96
CA GLY A 123 1.26 -9.40 -1.22
C GLY A 123 -0.24 -9.67 -1.18
N LEU A 124 -0.97 -9.12 -0.21
CA LEU A 124 -2.43 -9.20 -0.14
C LEU A 124 -3.09 -8.55 -1.35
N GLY A 125 -2.69 -7.34 -1.72
CA GLY A 125 -3.23 -6.63 -2.87
C GLY A 125 -3.00 -7.35 -4.20
N LEU A 126 -1.81 -7.93 -4.40
CA LEU A 126 -1.49 -8.75 -5.57
C LEU A 126 -2.37 -10.01 -5.62
N ALA A 127 -2.54 -10.70 -4.49
CA ALA A 127 -3.39 -11.87 -4.40
C ALA A 127 -4.88 -11.54 -4.68
N TYR A 128 -5.42 -10.46 -4.10
CA TYR A 128 -6.77 -9.95 -4.42
C TYR A 128 -6.92 -9.57 -5.89
N SER A 129 -5.87 -9.07 -6.52
CA SER A 129 -5.87 -8.76 -7.95
C SER A 129 -5.77 -9.99 -8.83
N GLY A 130 -5.56 -11.18 -8.25
CA GLY A 130 -5.48 -12.45 -8.98
C GLY A 130 -4.13 -12.70 -9.65
N PHE A 131 -3.05 -12.07 -9.19
CA PHE A 131 -1.69 -12.42 -9.63
C PHE A 131 -1.23 -13.69 -8.91
N LEU A 132 -0.81 -14.69 -9.68
CA LEU A 132 -0.62 -16.06 -9.18
C LEU A 132 0.82 -16.44 -8.92
N ASP A 133 1.82 -15.75 -9.50
CA ASP A 133 3.25 -16.09 -9.37
C ASP A 133 4.05 -14.93 -8.77
N GLY A 134 4.22 -14.96 -7.45
CA GLY A 134 4.98 -13.96 -6.68
C GLY A 134 6.10 -14.61 -5.87
N THR A 135 7.30 -14.00 -5.92
CA THR A 135 8.43 -14.36 -5.05
C THR A 135 8.63 -13.25 -4.01
N PHE A 136 8.72 -13.64 -2.75
CA PHE A 136 8.95 -12.75 -1.61
C PHE A 136 10.37 -12.90 -1.11
N LEU A 137 11.16 -11.83 -1.18
CA LEU A 137 12.57 -11.81 -0.78
C LEU A 137 12.74 -11.01 0.51
N ASP A 138 13.17 -11.65 1.59
CA ASP A 138 13.43 -11.00 2.89
C ASP A 138 14.45 -11.83 3.70
N PRO A 139 15.46 -11.22 4.35
CA PRO A 139 16.42 -11.92 5.19
C PRO A 139 15.92 -12.17 6.62
N ASP A 140 14.86 -11.49 7.06
CA ASP A 140 14.50 -11.37 8.47
C ASP A 140 13.56 -12.49 8.94
N VAL A 141 13.57 -12.69 10.25
CA VAL A 141 12.54 -13.43 10.98
C VAL A 141 11.49 -12.50 11.58
N ALA A 142 10.30 -13.01 11.83
CA ALA A 142 9.26 -12.26 12.49
C ALA A 142 9.58 -12.07 13.98
N GLU A 143 9.42 -10.85 14.49
CA GLU A 143 9.65 -10.48 15.88
C GLU A 143 8.35 -10.00 16.54
N THR A 144 8.27 -10.09 17.88
CA THR A 144 7.13 -9.58 18.63
C THR A 144 6.88 -8.08 18.36
N THR A 145 7.93 -7.30 18.16
CA THR A 145 7.88 -5.88 17.84
C THR A 145 7.26 -5.57 16.48
N ASN A 146 7.13 -6.58 15.62
CA ASN A 146 6.53 -6.44 14.29
C ASN A 146 5.00 -6.58 14.31
N LEU A 147 4.43 -7.22 15.34
CA LEU A 147 3.03 -7.65 15.36
C LEU A 147 2.02 -6.50 15.38
N ASN A 148 2.44 -5.30 15.72
CA ASN A 148 1.59 -4.10 15.69
C ASN A 148 1.25 -3.60 14.27
N ARG A 149 1.95 -4.12 13.23
CA ARG A 149 1.76 -3.69 11.84
C ARG A 149 1.93 -4.78 10.78
N GLN A 150 2.53 -5.91 11.13
CA GLN A 150 2.75 -7.05 10.23
C GLN A 150 1.72 -8.15 10.52
N VAL A 151 0.48 -7.91 10.11
CA VAL A 151 -0.71 -8.67 10.54
C VAL A 151 -0.68 -10.16 10.20
N LEU A 152 0.08 -10.57 9.19
CA LEU A 152 0.18 -11.98 8.82
C LEU A 152 1.22 -12.77 9.63
N PHE A 153 1.81 -12.21 10.70
CA PHE A 153 2.82 -12.92 11.51
C PHE A 153 2.39 -13.16 12.96
N TYR A 154 1.10 -13.01 13.27
CA TYR A 154 0.55 -13.02 14.62
C TYR A 154 0.91 -14.25 15.47
N ASP A 155 1.20 -15.39 14.86
CA ASP A 155 1.55 -16.66 15.49
C ASP A 155 2.87 -17.26 14.91
N ALA A 156 3.72 -16.43 14.30
CA ALA A 156 4.92 -16.86 13.58
C ALA A 156 6.20 -16.15 14.05
N VAL A 157 6.22 -15.71 15.32
CA VAL A 157 7.43 -15.09 15.91
C VAL A 157 8.56 -16.13 15.92
N GLY A 158 9.70 -15.73 15.33
CA GLY A 158 10.87 -16.59 15.12
C GLY A 158 10.94 -17.28 13.75
N ASP A 159 9.84 -17.31 12.98
CA ASP A 159 9.81 -17.86 11.64
C ASP A 159 10.31 -16.82 10.60
N SER A 160 10.85 -17.32 9.46
CA SER A 160 11.18 -16.47 8.32
C SER A 160 9.97 -15.68 7.82
N LYS A 161 10.13 -14.35 7.64
CA LYS A 161 9.08 -13.49 7.12
C LYS A 161 8.69 -13.90 5.70
N ALA A 162 9.67 -14.11 4.82
CA ALA A 162 9.44 -14.48 3.42
C ALA A 162 8.66 -15.80 3.31
N GLU A 163 9.09 -16.84 4.03
CA GLU A 163 8.44 -18.16 3.99
C GLU A 163 7.03 -18.13 4.58
N THR A 164 6.87 -17.44 5.70
CA THR A 164 5.56 -17.31 6.36
C THR A 164 4.57 -16.57 5.48
N LEU A 165 4.99 -15.46 4.85
CA LEU A 165 4.15 -14.69 3.95
C LEU A 165 3.75 -15.52 2.72
N ALA A 166 4.72 -16.13 2.04
CA ALA A 166 4.46 -16.95 0.86
C ALA A 166 3.51 -18.12 1.17
N ARG A 167 3.76 -18.86 2.25
CA ARG A 167 2.92 -19.97 2.70
C ARG A 167 1.48 -19.52 2.97
N ARG A 168 1.28 -18.38 3.64
CA ARG A 168 -0.07 -17.87 3.97
C ARG A 168 -0.82 -17.38 2.76
N LEU A 169 -0.18 -16.63 1.90
CA LEU A 169 -0.79 -16.18 0.66
C LEU A 169 -1.17 -17.36 -0.23
N SER A 170 -0.28 -18.36 -0.38
CA SER A 170 -0.59 -19.58 -1.12
C SER A 170 -1.79 -20.31 -0.54
N ARG A 171 -1.87 -20.42 0.80
CA ARG A 171 -2.99 -21.10 1.46
C ARG A 171 -4.32 -20.34 1.36
N PHE A 172 -4.29 -19.00 1.52
CA PHE A 172 -5.52 -18.20 1.59
C PHE A 172 -6.11 -17.92 0.21
N PHE A 173 -5.26 -17.77 -0.80
CA PHE A 173 -5.69 -17.34 -2.14
C PHE A 173 -5.47 -18.41 -3.22
N ASN A 174 -4.96 -19.58 -2.87
CA ASN A 174 -4.63 -20.65 -3.82
C ASN A 174 -3.70 -20.17 -4.96
N ILE A 175 -2.65 -19.42 -4.61
CA ILE A 175 -1.64 -18.89 -5.52
C ILE A 175 -0.29 -19.60 -5.33
N ASN A 176 0.63 -19.44 -6.29
CA ASN A 176 1.98 -20.00 -6.23
C ASN A 176 2.98 -18.96 -5.69
N ALA A 177 2.83 -18.58 -4.43
CA ALA A 177 3.78 -17.69 -3.79
C ALA A 177 5.02 -18.44 -3.34
N LYS A 178 6.20 -17.90 -3.68
CA LYS A 178 7.52 -18.48 -3.35
C LYS A 178 8.25 -17.58 -2.36
N ALA A 179 9.16 -18.16 -1.60
CA ALA A 179 10.03 -17.43 -0.68
C ALA A 179 11.49 -17.54 -1.10
N GLN A 180 12.22 -16.48 -0.89
CA GLN A 180 13.66 -16.42 -0.98
C GLN A 180 14.21 -15.73 0.26
N ILE A 181 15.05 -16.42 1.04
CA ILE A 181 15.66 -15.85 2.24
C ILE A 181 16.98 -15.18 1.84
N GLY A 182 17.10 -13.89 2.05
CA GLY A 182 18.31 -13.13 1.77
C GLY A 182 18.08 -11.66 1.51
N TYR A 183 19.18 -10.94 1.36
CA TYR A 183 19.17 -9.53 0.96
C TYR A 183 19.11 -9.40 -0.55
N PHE A 184 18.42 -8.37 -1.04
CA PHE A 184 18.58 -7.95 -2.43
C PHE A 184 19.96 -7.30 -2.61
N LYS A 185 20.75 -7.80 -3.55
CA LYS A 185 22.13 -7.37 -3.82
C LYS A 185 22.36 -7.16 -5.31
N ARG A 186 23.52 -6.63 -5.69
CA ARG A 186 23.90 -6.45 -7.09
C ARG A 186 23.95 -7.75 -7.89
N ASP A 187 24.26 -8.87 -7.26
CA ASP A 187 24.29 -10.20 -7.87
C ASP A 187 22.93 -10.94 -7.85
N THR A 188 21.89 -10.36 -7.25
CA THR A 188 20.53 -10.93 -7.28
C THR A 188 20.05 -11.05 -8.72
N ASP A 189 19.73 -12.25 -9.18
CA ASP A 189 19.18 -12.45 -10.53
C ASP A 189 17.72 -12.00 -10.58
N ILE A 190 17.46 -11.02 -11.45
CA ILE A 190 16.12 -10.49 -11.72
C ILE A 190 15.62 -10.76 -13.14
N SER A 191 16.37 -11.53 -13.93
CA SER A 191 16.10 -11.77 -15.34
C SER A 191 14.71 -12.35 -15.60
N SER A 192 14.27 -13.25 -14.71
CA SER A 192 12.99 -13.96 -14.83
C SER A 192 11.77 -13.13 -14.44
N TYR A 193 11.91 -11.99 -13.76
CA TYR A 193 10.79 -11.20 -13.27
C TYR A 193 10.38 -10.12 -14.29
N ASN A 194 9.08 -9.81 -14.31
CA ASN A 194 8.51 -8.71 -15.10
C ASN A 194 8.56 -7.39 -14.34
N VAL A 195 8.32 -7.44 -13.03
CA VAL A 195 8.24 -6.27 -12.15
C VAL A 195 8.87 -6.57 -10.79
N ILE A 196 9.47 -5.51 -10.20
CA ILE A 196 10.02 -5.54 -8.85
C ILE A 196 9.20 -4.58 -7.99
N PHE A 197 8.58 -5.09 -6.91
CA PHE A 197 8.01 -4.27 -5.86
C PHE A 197 9.07 -4.01 -4.80
N ASP A 198 9.47 -2.76 -4.66
CA ASP A 198 10.44 -2.30 -3.68
C ASP A 198 9.71 -1.89 -2.40
N CYS A 199 9.75 -2.78 -1.40
CA CYS A 199 9.18 -2.62 -0.06
C CYS A 199 10.26 -2.57 1.04
N VAL A 200 11.50 -2.29 0.66
CA VAL A 200 12.63 -2.23 1.60
C VAL A 200 12.60 -0.96 2.46
N ASP A 201 13.18 -1.05 3.64
CA ASP A 201 13.22 0.03 4.65
C ASP A 201 14.55 0.82 4.66
N ASN A 202 15.47 0.53 3.72
CA ASN A 202 16.76 1.22 3.65
C ASN A 202 17.03 1.77 2.25
N PHE A 203 17.73 2.89 2.21
CA PHE A 203 18.01 3.61 0.98
C PHE A 203 19.05 2.93 0.10
N GLU A 204 20.02 2.24 0.71
CA GLU A 204 21.07 1.53 0.00
C GLU A 204 20.52 0.45 -0.91
N THR A 205 19.66 -0.41 -0.38
CA THR A 205 19.01 -1.48 -1.17
C THR A 205 18.10 -0.87 -2.24
N ARG A 206 17.38 0.23 -1.95
CA ARG A 206 16.54 0.92 -2.92
C ARG A 206 17.35 1.46 -4.11
N ILE A 207 18.56 1.98 -3.87
CA ILE A 207 19.48 2.38 -4.94
C ILE A 207 19.85 1.17 -5.79
N VAL A 208 20.25 0.05 -5.16
CA VAL A 208 20.64 -1.16 -5.89
C VAL A 208 19.49 -1.71 -6.74
N ILE A 209 18.26 -1.73 -6.21
CA ILE A 209 17.07 -2.13 -6.96
C ILE A 209 16.87 -1.21 -8.17
N SER A 210 16.94 0.11 -7.97
CA SER A 210 16.76 1.10 -9.01
C SER A 210 17.79 0.94 -10.14
N GLU A 211 19.07 0.78 -9.79
CA GLU A 211 20.16 0.59 -10.76
C GLU A 211 19.97 -0.70 -11.57
N LYS A 212 19.72 -1.83 -10.89
CA LYS A 212 19.52 -3.12 -11.57
C LYS A 212 18.30 -3.10 -12.49
N CYS A 213 17.19 -2.53 -12.05
CA CYS A 213 15.98 -2.48 -12.86
C CYS A 213 16.17 -1.59 -14.10
N LYS A 214 16.90 -0.47 -13.98
CA LYS A 214 17.27 0.40 -15.11
C LYS A 214 18.15 -0.36 -16.10
N GLU A 215 19.18 -1.07 -15.60
CA GLU A 215 20.09 -1.88 -16.43
C GLU A 215 19.38 -3.01 -17.19
N HIS A 216 18.42 -3.67 -16.52
CA HIS A 216 17.71 -4.82 -17.07
C HIS A 216 16.33 -4.50 -17.67
N ASN A 217 15.99 -3.23 -17.84
CA ASN A 217 14.70 -2.78 -18.36
C ASN A 217 13.50 -3.40 -17.62
N LYS A 218 13.50 -3.34 -16.27
CA LYS A 218 12.43 -3.88 -15.43
C LYS A 218 11.59 -2.75 -14.84
N ILE A 219 10.29 -3.00 -14.72
CA ILE A 219 9.35 -2.11 -14.02
C ILE A 219 9.68 -2.13 -12.52
N ILE A 220 9.62 -0.95 -11.88
CA ILE A 220 9.72 -0.80 -10.43
C ILE A 220 8.45 -0.15 -9.91
N ILE A 221 7.88 -0.74 -8.87
CA ILE A 221 6.87 -0.10 -8.03
C ILE A 221 7.48 0.05 -6.63
N SER A 222 7.88 1.26 -6.28
CA SER A 222 8.62 1.54 -5.04
C SER A 222 7.74 2.23 -4.02
N GLY A 223 7.71 1.70 -2.79
CA GLY A 223 6.97 2.27 -1.68
C GLY A 223 7.88 2.67 -0.52
N GLY A 224 7.56 3.78 0.12
CA GLY A 224 8.20 4.22 1.35
C GLY A 224 7.17 4.74 2.33
N THR A 225 7.32 4.41 3.61
CA THR A 225 6.37 4.77 4.65
C THR A 225 7.08 5.22 5.92
N ASN A 226 6.48 6.18 6.61
CA ASN A 226 6.76 6.50 8.00
C ASN A 226 5.45 6.53 8.80
N VAL A 227 5.45 7.15 10.00
CA VAL A 227 4.26 7.20 10.88
C VAL A 227 3.10 7.97 10.24
N ASP A 228 3.37 9.09 9.59
CA ASP A 228 2.35 10.05 9.16
C ASP A 228 2.27 10.21 7.64
N ALA A 229 3.27 9.74 6.91
CA ALA A 229 3.38 9.97 5.48
C ALA A 229 3.97 8.78 4.74
N GLY A 230 3.84 8.77 3.43
CA GLY A 230 4.44 7.77 2.55
C GLY A 230 4.32 8.14 1.08
N GLN A 231 5.00 7.38 0.23
CA GLN A 231 4.93 7.53 -1.22
C GLN A 231 4.86 6.18 -1.91
N ALA A 232 4.17 6.16 -3.05
CA ALA A 232 4.25 5.08 -4.03
C ALA A 232 4.72 5.68 -5.37
N LEU A 233 5.83 5.18 -5.87
CA LEU A 233 6.47 5.64 -7.10
C LEU A 233 6.49 4.51 -8.12
N CYS A 234 6.17 4.84 -9.36
CA CYS A 234 6.20 3.91 -10.46
C CYS A 234 7.35 4.31 -11.42
N TYR A 235 8.06 3.32 -11.93
CA TYR A 235 9.05 3.47 -12.99
C TYR A 235 8.78 2.42 -14.06
N ASP A 236 8.46 2.88 -15.25
CA ASP A 236 8.39 2.08 -16.46
C ASP A 236 9.59 2.45 -17.37
N PRO A 237 10.53 1.55 -17.61
CA PRO A 237 11.70 1.85 -18.42
C PRO A 237 11.38 2.27 -19.86
N ALA A 238 10.16 1.98 -20.34
CA ALA A 238 9.71 2.41 -21.67
C ALA A 238 9.22 3.86 -21.71
N ALA A 239 8.87 4.45 -20.56
CA ALA A 239 8.25 5.76 -20.47
C ALA A 239 9.01 6.76 -19.58
N ASP A 240 9.73 6.26 -18.56
CA ASP A 240 10.34 7.07 -17.52
C ASP A 240 11.86 7.17 -17.69
N GLU A 241 12.41 8.36 -17.54
CA GLU A 241 13.87 8.59 -17.55
C GLU A 241 14.51 8.34 -16.17
N ARG A 242 13.78 8.63 -15.09
CA ARG A 242 14.28 8.61 -13.71
C ARG A 242 13.66 7.50 -12.88
N THR A 243 14.54 6.74 -12.25
CA THR A 243 14.16 5.70 -11.28
C THR A 243 13.66 6.31 -9.95
N PRO A 244 13.00 5.52 -9.08
CA PRO A 244 12.63 5.98 -7.75
C PRO A 244 13.79 6.52 -6.91
N ALA A 245 14.98 5.91 -6.98
CA ALA A 245 16.15 6.41 -6.26
C ALA A 245 16.61 7.80 -6.77
N GLU A 246 16.54 8.02 -8.08
CA GLU A 246 16.86 9.33 -8.70
C GLU A 246 15.78 10.38 -8.37
N LEU A 247 14.50 10.00 -8.37
CA LEU A 247 13.40 10.91 -8.01
C LEU A 247 13.46 11.36 -6.54
N LEU A 248 13.88 10.47 -5.65
CA LEU A 248 14.00 10.75 -4.22
C LEU A 248 15.34 11.40 -3.84
N GLY A 249 16.26 11.58 -4.78
CA GLY A 249 17.60 12.16 -4.52
C GLY A 249 18.46 11.29 -3.60
N LEU A 250 18.28 9.97 -3.59
CA LEU A 250 18.95 9.09 -2.63
C LEU A 250 20.46 9.06 -2.80
N TYR A 251 20.96 9.30 -3.98
CA TYR A 251 22.41 9.36 -4.26
C TYR A 251 23.15 10.51 -3.54
N ASP A 252 22.41 11.54 -3.14
CA ASP A 252 22.95 12.68 -2.39
C ASP A 252 22.93 12.45 -0.88
N ILE A 253 22.16 11.47 -0.41
CA ILE A 253 21.92 11.19 1.01
C ILE A 253 22.76 10.01 1.50
N VAL A 254 22.93 8.99 0.63
CA VAL A 254 23.56 7.72 1.00
C VAL A 254 25.07 7.77 0.76
N ASP A 255 25.86 7.30 1.74
CA ASP A 255 27.30 7.09 1.54
C ASP A 255 27.52 5.95 0.53
N LYS A 256 28.15 6.25 -0.60
CA LYS A 256 28.43 5.27 -1.66
C LYS A 256 29.10 4.00 -1.18
N ARG A 257 29.88 4.07 -0.08
CA ARG A 257 30.57 2.91 0.50
C ARG A 257 29.63 1.92 1.21
N THR A 258 28.41 2.32 1.52
CA THR A 258 27.40 1.47 2.18
C THR A 258 26.43 0.81 1.22
N ILE A 259 26.36 1.25 -0.02
CA ILE A 259 25.39 0.75 -1.02
C ILE A 259 25.55 -0.75 -1.26
N ASP A 260 26.80 -1.26 -1.29
CA ASP A 260 27.07 -2.67 -1.59
C ASP A 260 27.08 -3.61 -0.36
N ALA A 261 26.76 -3.08 0.82
CA ALA A 261 26.78 -3.83 2.07
C ALA A 261 25.62 -3.47 3.01
N PRO A 262 24.34 -3.66 2.59
CA PRO A 262 23.17 -3.27 3.37
C PRO A 262 23.10 -3.97 4.75
N GLU A 263 23.61 -5.20 4.86
CA GLU A 263 23.74 -5.93 6.12
C GLU A 263 24.63 -5.21 7.15
N ARG A 264 25.67 -4.50 6.71
CA ARG A 264 26.57 -3.73 7.60
C ARG A 264 25.88 -2.49 8.16
N VAL A 265 24.99 -1.88 7.40
CA VAL A 265 24.20 -0.74 7.85
C VAL A 265 23.29 -1.16 8.99
N ARG A 266 22.57 -2.27 8.84
CA ARG A 266 21.70 -2.83 9.89
C ARG A 266 22.46 -3.31 11.12
N ALA A 267 23.63 -3.85 10.96
CA ALA A 267 24.50 -4.27 12.07
C ALA A 267 25.18 -3.08 12.81
N SER A 268 25.05 -1.87 12.29
CA SER A 268 25.64 -0.69 12.90
C SER A 268 24.88 -0.24 14.15
N CYS A 269 25.58 0.11 15.22
CA CYS A 269 24.98 0.65 16.45
C CYS A 269 24.23 1.98 16.23
N LYS A 270 24.36 2.60 15.06
CA LYS A 270 23.66 3.82 14.66
C LYS A 270 22.34 3.55 13.95
N TYR A 271 22.11 2.30 13.50
CA TYR A 271 20.86 1.97 12.84
C TYR A 271 19.70 2.03 13.84
N ARG A 272 18.74 2.88 13.54
CA ARG A 272 17.46 2.91 14.23
C ARG A 272 16.38 2.79 13.15
N PRO A 273 15.57 1.72 13.16
CA PRO A 273 14.47 1.62 12.21
C PRO A 273 13.52 2.79 12.41
N ASP A 274 13.07 3.37 11.32
CA ASP A 274 12.07 4.43 11.37
C ASP A 274 10.76 3.88 11.95
N PRO A 275 10.08 4.68 12.79
CA PRO A 275 8.77 4.30 13.29
C PRO A 275 7.82 4.01 12.13
N SER A 276 7.11 2.90 12.19
CA SER A 276 6.18 2.48 11.15
C SER A 276 4.86 2.04 11.78
N VAL A 277 3.75 2.40 11.15
CA VAL A 277 2.39 2.08 11.58
C VAL A 277 1.62 1.34 10.49
N ILE A 278 0.58 0.61 10.89
CA ILE A 278 -0.20 -0.20 9.95
C ILE A 278 -0.90 0.65 8.87
N MET A 279 -1.45 1.81 9.23
CA MET A 279 -2.29 2.63 8.36
C MET A 279 -1.54 3.11 7.11
N THR A 280 -0.37 3.74 7.30
CA THR A 280 0.46 4.22 6.18
C THR A 280 0.91 3.07 5.28
N ASN A 281 1.25 1.92 5.86
CA ASN A 281 1.63 0.74 5.09
C ASN A 281 0.49 0.21 4.23
N GLN A 282 -0.74 0.16 4.75
CA GLN A 282 -1.92 -0.23 3.98
C GLN A 282 -2.18 0.72 2.80
N ILE A 283 -2.20 2.02 3.09
CA ILE A 283 -2.48 3.05 2.08
C ILE A 283 -1.46 2.98 0.94
N ILE A 284 -0.17 2.99 1.28
CA ILE A 284 0.89 2.98 0.27
C ILE A 284 0.95 1.66 -0.50
N ALA A 285 0.83 0.51 0.18
CA ALA A 285 0.79 -0.78 -0.49
C ALA A 285 -0.37 -0.88 -1.50
N GLY A 286 -1.54 -0.41 -1.12
CA GLY A 286 -2.69 -0.40 -2.01
C GLY A 286 -2.43 0.46 -3.26
N PHE A 287 -1.86 1.66 -3.11
CA PHE A 287 -1.47 2.50 -4.26
C PHE A 287 -0.35 1.90 -5.11
N MET A 288 0.61 1.22 -4.50
CA MET A 288 1.62 0.49 -5.25
C MET A 288 0.98 -0.56 -6.17
N VAL A 289 0.07 -1.36 -5.63
CA VAL A 289 -0.59 -2.41 -6.42
C VAL A 289 -1.54 -1.80 -7.46
N ASP A 290 -2.28 -0.74 -7.11
CA ASP A 290 -3.17 -0.06 -8.06
C ASP A 290 -2.39 0.59 -9.22
N SER A 291 -1.24 1.21 -8.95
CA SER A 291 -0.34 1.75 -9.97
C SER A 291 0.12 0.66 -10.94
N TYR A 292 0.49 -0.52 -10.44
CA TYR A 292 0.85 -1.65 -11.30
C TYR A 292 -0.32 -2.15 -12.14
N ARG A 293 -1.51 -2.24 -11.55
CA ARG A 293 -2.74 -2.61 -12.29
C ARG A 293 -3.05 -1.61 -13.40
N MET A 294 -2.86 -0.30 -13.15
CA MET A 294 -3.00 0.75 -14.16
C MET A 294 -2.04 0.56 -15.32
N LEU A 295 -0.74 0.29 -15.04
CA LEU A 295 0.24 -0.01 -16.09
C LEU A 295 -0.18 -1.18 -16.96
N LEU A 296 -0.60 -2.29 -16.37
CA LEU A 296 -1.06 -3.47 -17.11
C LEU A 296 -2.31 -3.21 -17.94
N ALA A 297 -3.14 -2.23 -17.52
CA ALA A 297 -4.31 -1.77 -18.28
C ALA A 297 -3.97 -0.73 -19.35
N GLY A 298 -2.69 -0.41 -19.57
CA GLY A 298 -2.26 0.64 -20.52
C GLY A 298 -2.56 2.07 -20.04
N GLN A 299 -2.84 2.26 -18.74
CA GLN A 299 -3.02 3.58 -18.14
C GLN A 299 -1.70 4.07 -17.56
N ILE A 300 -1.51 5.38 -17.51
CA ILE A 300 -0.32 6.00 -16.92
C ILE A 300 -0.54 6.21 -15.43
N PRO A 301 0.15 5.47 -14.54
CA PRO A 301 0.04 5.68 -13.11
C PRO A 301 0.70 7.01 -12.71
N LYS A 302 0.15 7.66 -11.71
CA LYS A 302 0.74 8.85 -11.10
C LYS A 302 1.58 8.43 -9.91
N ASN A 303 2.69 9.14 -9.69
CA ASN A 303 3.39 9.06 -8.41
C ASN A 303 2.48 9.58 -7.31
N PHE A 304 2.42 8.83 -6.22
CA PHE A 304 1.48 9.07 -5.16
C PHE A 304 2.21 9.47 -3.87
N PHE A 305 1.71 10.52 -3.21
CA PHE A 305 2.24 10.99 -1.94
C PHE A 305 1.09 11.15 -0.95
N TYR A 306 1.24 10.56 0.23
CA TYR A 306 0.28 10.63 1.31
C TYR A 306 0.87 11.35 2.52
N ASP A 307 0.09 12.23 3.14
CA ASP A 307 0.46 12.92 4.39
C ASP A 307 -0.80 13.11 5.24
N SER A 308 -0.90 12.37 6.34
CA SER A 308 -2.06 12.41 7.23
C SER A 308 -2.22 13.77 7.93
N LYS A 309 -1.11 14.50 8.20
CA LYS A 309 -1.12 15.82 8.84
C LYS A 309 -1.71 16.90 7.95
N ARG A 310 -1.69 16.69 6.64
CA ARG A 310 -2.29 17.59 5.65
C ARG A 310 -3.74 17.25 5.33
N GLY A 311 -4.41 16.47 6.19
CA GLY A 311 -5.81 16.06 6.03
C GLY A 311 -5.99 15.00 4.94
N GLY A 312 -5.04 14.09 4.81
CA GLY A 312 -5.10 13.01 3.83
C GLY A 312 -5.10 13.50 2.39
N LYS A 313 -4.49 14.65 2.10
CA LYS A 313 -4.30 15.09 0.70
C LYS A 313 -3.44 14.06 -0.01
N MET A 314 -4.04 13.51 -1.03
CA MET A 314 -3.47 12.55 -1.95
C MET A 314 -3.03 13.27 -3.22
#